data_b5d725dddc30b0dcab2c5e2eff5acaf7
#
_entry.id   b5d725dddc30b0dcab2c5e2eff5acaf7
#
_cell.length_a   1.000
_cell.length_b   1.000
_cell.length_c   1.000
_cell.angle_alpha   90.00
_cell.angle_beta   90.00
_cell.angle_gamma   90.00
#
_symmetry.space_group_name_H-M   'P 1'
#
loop_
_entity.id
_entity.type
_entity.pdbx_description
1 polymer ?
#
loop_
_entity_poly.entity_id
_entity_poly.type
_entity_poly.pdbx_seq_one_letter_code
_entity_poly.pdbx_strand_id
1 'polypeptide(L)'
;MSSQNGCGLCKISVKDVGVKKGKDVLLSSVSFDLFCGQLTALIGVNGAGKTTLLKSILNEIKHDGTVSFESHHGEKIENVTTGYVPQHLDFDRSAPISVEDFMLIGRTNAPVCFKKDKKQSKAIDEALEMVDCLSLKNKTLGVLSGGEIQRVMLASALYPLPELLILDEPVSGVDLKGSEKFYEVIANLKKNYHIAIAMVSHDLGIVKEYADNVILINKSVLKSGSAEEVFSSPEFKESFFHGLD
;
A
#
# COMPACT_ATOMS: atom_id res chain seq x y z
N MET A 1 2.71 -25.78 -16.72
CA MET A 1 4.01 -25.79 -16.01
C MET A 1 4.24 -24.36 -15.54
N SER A 2 3.85 -24.08 -14.32
CA SER A 2 3.96 -22.77 -13.70
C SER A 2 5.41 -22.57 -13.27
N SER A 3 6.12 -21.69 -13.96
CA SER A 3 7.38 -21.13 -13.46
C SER A 3 7.04 -20.36 -12.17
N GLN A 4 7.42 -20.92 -11.03
CA GLN A 4 7.52 -20.23 -9.77
C GLN A 4 8.63 -19.17 -9.95
N ASN A 5 8.25 -17.99 -10.44
CA ASN A 5 9.05 -16.80 -10.25
C ASN A 5 8.88 -16.44 -8.77
N GLY A 6 9.72 -17.05 -7.92
CA GLY A 6 9.82 -16.64 -6.53
C GLY A 6 10.11 -15.14 -6.53
N CYS A 7 9.33 -14.36 -5.77
CA CYS A 7 9.66 -12.97 -5.53
C CYS A 7 11.08 -12.93 -4.94
N GLY A 8 11.92 -12.00 -5.42
CA GLY A 8 13.27 -11.85 -4.87
C GLY A 8 13.23 -11.50 -3.39
N LEU A 9 12.21 -10.76 -2.97
CA LEU A 9 11.98 -10.31 -1.60
C LEU A 9 11.27 -11.39 -0.78
N CYS A 10 11.73 -11.64 0.44
CA CYS A 10 11.06 -12.49 1.43
C CYS A 10 10.53 -11.70 2.62
N LYS A 11 11.34 -10.72 3.07
CA LYS A 11 11.09 -10.02 4.31
C LYS A 11 11.56 -8.58 4.24
N ILE A 12 10.79 -7.68 4.84
CA ILE A 12 11.18 -6.30 5.11
C ILE A 12 11.29 -6.15 6.62
N SER A 13 12.48 -5.81 7.11
CA SER A 13 12.71 -5.55 8.54
C SER A 13 12.80 -4.06 8.80
N VAL A 14 11.89 -3.57 9.62
CA VAL A 14 11.89 -2.22 10.18
C VAL A 14 12.47 -2.32 11.59
N LYS A 15 13.59 -1.63 11.88
CA LYS A 15 14.31 -1.71 13.16
C LYS A 15 14.58 -0.31 13.70
N ASP A 16 14.05 -0.05 14.90
CA ASP A 16 14.26 1.15 15.69
C ASP A 16 13.98 2.47 14.92
N VAL A 17 13.02 2.43 13.99
CA VAL A 17 12.66 3.61 13.21
C VAL A 17 12.07 4.69 14.10
N GLY A 18 12.73 5.85 14.09
CA GLY A 18 12.35 7.05 14.81
C GLY A 18 12.25 8.26 13.88
N VAL A 19 11.23 9.10 14.07
CA VAL A 19 11.05 10.33 13.30
C VAL A 19 10.70 11.46 14.23
N LYS A 20 11.45 12.59 14.09
CA LYS A 20 11.21 13.83 14.82
C LYS A 20 11.00 15.00 13.86
N LYS A 21 10.06 15.89 14.18
CA LYS A 21 9.83 17.14 13.47
C LYS A 21 9.95 18.30 14.45
N GLY A 22 11.12 18.94 14.47
CA GLY A 22 11.44 19.93 15.51
C GLY A 22 11.51 19.25 16.89
N LYS A 23 10.62 19.68 17.82
CA LYS A 23 10.52 19.08 19.16
C LYS A 23 9.51 17.92 19.23
N ASP A 24 8.70 17.72 18.20
CA ASP A 24 7.64 16.72 18.19
C ASP A 24 8.19 15.36 17.77
N VAL A 25 7.94 14.33 18.58
CA VAL A 25 8.23 12.93 18.26
C VAL A 25 7.03 12.38 17.50
N LEU A 26 7.24 12.04 16.22
CA LEU A 26 6.23 11.43 15.36
C LEU A 26 6.29 9.91 15.43
N LEU A 27 7.49 9.34 15.49
CA LEU A 27 7.75 7.90 15.71
C LEU A 27 8.90 7.73 16.70
N SER A 28 8.83 6.69 17.53
CA SER A 28 9.83 6.38 18.55
C SER A 28 10.11 4.87 18.54
N SER A 29 11.30 4.47 18.05
CA SER A 29 11.81 3.09 18.10
C SER A 29 10.82 2.04 17.59
N VAL A 30 10.26 2.27 16.40
CA VAL A 30 9.31 1.35 15.76
C VAL A 30 10.08 0.17 15.16
N SER A 31 9.73 -1.06 15.57
CA SER A 31 10.36 -2.28 15.07
C SER A 31 9.32 -3.35 14.76
N PHE A 32 9.35 -3.91 13.55
CA PHE A 32 8.51 -5.04 13.10
C PHE A 32 9.00 -5.58 11.76
N ASP A 33 8.44 -6.70 11.34
CA ASP A 33 8.73 -7.34 10.07
C ASP A 33 7.47 -7.42 9.18
N LEU A 34 7.66 -7.26 7.86
CA LEU A 34 6.67 -7.56 6.83
C LEU A 34 7.16 -8.75 6.00
N PHE A 35 6.25 -9.60 5.56
CA PHE A 35 6.59 -10.81 4.79
C PHE A 35 5.92 -10.82 3.42
N CYS A 36 6.60 -11.38 2.43
CA CYS A 36 6.02 -11.56 1.09
C CYS A 36 4.81 -12.51 1.15
N GLY A 37 3.83 -12.27 0.30
CA GLY A 37 2.59 -13.03 0.26
C GLY A 37 1.66 -12.76 1.45
N GLN A 38 1.97 -11.79 2.31
CA GLN A 38 1.13 -11.40 3.44
C GLN A 38 0.64 -9.96 3.32
N LEU A 39 -0.56 -9.71 3.84
CA LEU A 39 -1.10 -8.40 4.08
C LEU A 39 -0.95 -8.07 5.57
N THR A 40 -0.11 -7.08 5.87
CA THR A 40 0.05 -6.53 7.21
C THR A 40 -0.71 -5.21 7.32
N ALA A 41 -1.68 -5.16 8.23
CA ALA A 41 -2.46 -3.96 8.50
C ALA A 41 -1.83 -3.14 9.63
N LEU A 42 -1.62 -1.84 9.37
CA LEU A 42 -1.19 -0.84 10.36
C LEU A 42 -2.42 -0.11 10.87
N ILE A 43 -2.76 -0.29 12.14
CA ILE A 43 -3.91 0.36 12.78
C ILE A 43 -3.47 1.28 13.92
N GLY A 44 -4.31 2.22 14.29
CA GLY A 44 -4.07 3.16 15.38
C GLY A 44 -4.88 4.44 15.18
N VAL A 45 -4.98 5.24 16.22
CA VAL A 45 -5.75 6.50 16.20
C VAL A 45 -5.14 7.53 15.24
N ASN A 46 -5.88 8.59 14.95
CA ASN A 46 -5.36 9.69 14.14
C ASN A 46 -4.16 10.34 14.84
N GLY A 47 -3.10 10.61 14.09
CA GLY A 47 -1.84 11.13 14.64
C GLY A 47 -0.91 10.08 15.26
N ALA A 48 -1.27 8.78 15.22
CA ALA A 48 -0.43 7.68 15.72
C ALA A 48 0.88 7.46 14.95
N GLY A 49 1.07 8.13 13.80
CA GLY A 49 2.30 8.04 13.00
C GLY A 49 2.25 7.04 11.83
N LYS A 50 1.08 6.49 11.49
CA LYS A 50 0.92 5.47 10.43
C LYS A 50 1.48 5.91 9.08
N THR A 51 1.01 7.03 8.52
CA THR A 51 1.51 7.58 7.25
C THR A 51 3.00 7.99 7.33
N THR A 52 3.44 8.49 8.49
CA THR A 52 4.86 8.79 8.73
C THR A 52 5.71 7.54 8.64
N LEU A 53 5.23 6.42 9.20
CA LEU A 53 5.92 5.13 9.11
C LEU A 53 5.97 4.60 7.67
N LEU A 54 4.86 4.66 6.92
CA LEU A 54 4.85 4.28 5.50
C LEU A 54 5.88 5.09 4.69
N LYS A 55 5.93 6.42 4.90
CA LYS A 55 6.91 7.30 4.25
C LYS A 55 8.36 6.98 4.66
N SER A 56 8.58 6.53 5.91
CA SER A 56 9.90 6.06 6.34
C SER A 56 10.30 4.77 5.63
N ILE A 57 9.38 3.81 5.47
CA ILE A 57 9.62 2.56 4.73
C ILE A 57 9.96 2.85 3.27
N LEU A 58 9.28 3.84 2.65
CA LEU A 58 9.56 4.32 1.29
C LEU A 58 10.84 5.16 1.17
N ASN A 59 11.50 5.46 2.31
CA ASN A 59 12.65 6.37 2.36
C ASN A 59 12.36 7.79 1.80
N GLU A 60 11.09 8.22 1.88
CA GLU A 60 10.64 9.56 1.46
C GLU A 60 10.93 10.63 2.52
N ILE A 61 11.12 10.22 3.76
CA ILE A 61 11.45 11.11 4.87
C ILE A 61 12.65 10.59 5.65
N LYS A 62 13.44 11.53 6.19
CA LYS A 62 14.59 11.19 7.04
C LYS A 62 14.11 10.56 8.35
N HIS A 63 14.71 9.46 8.74
CA HIS A 63 14.42 8.73 9.96
C HIS A 63 15.70 8.18 10.61
N ASP A 64 15.65 7.92 11.90
CA ASP A 64 16.63 7.10 12.62
C ASP A 64 16.26 5.61 12.44
N GLY A 65 17.17 4.71 12.81
CA GLY A 65 16.98 3.28 12.66
C GLY A 65 17.22 2.80 11.22
N THR A 66 16.73 1.60 10.89
CA THR A 66 16.98 0.97 9.58
C THR A 66 15.74 0.30 9.02
N VAL A 67 15.57 0.40 7.69
CA VAL A 67 14.66 -0.44 6.91
C VAL A 67 15.53 -1.29 5.99
N SER A 68 15.41 -2.60 6.08
CA SER A 68 16.20 -3.54 5.28
C SER A 68 15.32 -4.56 4.59
N PHE A 69 15.75 -5.01 3.42
CA PHE A 69 15.06 -5.96 2.58
C PHE A 69 15.90 -7.22 2.47
N GLU A 70 15.29 -8.38 2.63
CA GLU A 70 15.96 -9.68 2.65
C GLU A 70 15.32 -10.64 1.65
N SER A 71 16.14 -11.40 0.93
CA SER A 71 15.71 -12.48 0.03
C SER A 71 15.29 -13.73 0.81
N HIS A 72 14.74 -14.74 0.11
CA HIS A 72 14.44 -16.06 0.69
C HIS A 72 15.69 -16.79 1.20
N HIS A 73 16.89 -16.39 0.78
CA HIS A 73 18.15 -16.96 1.23
C HIS A 73 18.80 -16.13 2.36
N GLY A 74 18.09 -15.10 2.88
CA GLY A 74 18.61 -14.21 3.93
C GLY A 74 19.63 -13.18 3.42
N GLU A 75 19.78 -13.03 2.11
CA GLU A 75 20.66 -12.05 1.51
C GLU A 75 20.00 -10.67 1.51
N LYS A 76 20.79 -9.65 1.80
CA LYS A 76 20.30 -8.26 1.75
C LYS A 76 20.06 -7.81 0.31
N ILE A 77 18.89 -7.24 0.07
CA ILE A 77 18.51 -6.66 -1.23
C ILE A 77 18.61 -5.13 -1.11
N GLU A 78 19.29 -4.49 -2.06
CA GLU A 78 19.47 -3.03 -2.06
C GLU A 78 18.34 -2.30 -2.81
N ASN A 79 17.83 -2.90 -3.89
CA ASN A 79 16.82 -2.30 -4.75
C ASN A 79 15.55 -3.15 -4.75
N VAL A 80 14.50 -2.67 -4.11
CA VAL A 80 13.17 -3.27 -4.09
C VAL A 80 12.20 -2.38 -4.85
N THR A 81 11.48 -2.96 -5.79
CA THR A 81 10.43 -2.24 -6.50
C THR A 81 9.24 -2.05 -5.57
N THR A 82 8.86 -0.79 -5.33
CA THR A 82 7.74 -0.45 -4.46
C THR A 82 6.60 0.18 -5.25
N GLY A 83 5.35 -0.23 -4.92
CA GLY A 83 4.14 0.42 -5.37
C GLY A 83 3.50 1.17 -4.20
N TYR A 84 2.96 2.36 -4.43
CA TYR A 84 2.30 3.15 -3.42
C TYR A 84 0.94 3.65 -3.90
N VAL A 85 -0.10 3.39 -3.12
CA VAL A 85 -1.44 3.94 -3.31
C VAL A 85 -1.71 4.91 -2.17
N PRO A 86 -1.71 6.23 -2.43
CA PRO A 86 -1.98 7.25 -1.42
C PRO A 86 -3.47 7.30 -1.07
N GLN A 87 -3.79 7.87 0.10
CA GLN A 87 -5.15 8.05 0.59
C GLN A 87 -6.02 8.87 -0.40
N HIS A 88 -5.46 9.91 -1.00
CA HIS A 88 -6.15 10.75 -1.95
C HIS A 88 -5.27 11.01 -3.17
N LEU A 89 -5.91 10.98 -4.34
CA LEU A 89 -5.32 11.50 -5.57
C LEU A 89 -5.87 12.90 -5.79
N ASP A 90 -5.00 13.90 -5.65
CA ASP A 90 -5.36 15.30 -5.95
C ASP A 90 -5.12 15.56 -7.44
N PHE A 91 -6.20 15.71 -8.19
CA PHE A 91 -6.17 16.03 -9.62
C PHE A 91 -7.37 16.85 -10.03
N ASP A 92 -7.19 17.68 -11.06
CA ASP A 92 -8.29 18.41 -11.67
C ASP A 92 -9.18 17.45 -12.47
N ARG A 93 -10.40 17.22 -11.99
CA ARG A 93 -11.38 16.35 -12.67
C ARG A 93 -11.78 16.84 -14.07
N SER A 94 -11.59 18.11 -14.37
CA SER A 94 -11.85 18.68 -15.70
C SER A 94 -10.72 18.41 -16.69
N ALA A 95 -9.54 18.00 -16.21
CA ALA A 95 -8.40 17.70 -17.06
C ALA A 95 -8.69 16.50 -17.98
N PRO A 96 -8.45 16.60 -19.30
CA PRO A 96 -8.71 15.54 -20.25
C PRO A 96 -7.62 14.46 -20.25
N ILE A 97 -7.31 13.92 -19.07
CA ILE A 97 -6.28 12.90 -18.87
C ILE A 97 -6.96 11.53 -18.92
N SER A 98 -6.57 10.67 -19.87
CA SER A 98 -7.04 9.29 -19.92
C SER A 98 -6.37 8.43 -18.83
N VAL A 99 -6.98 7.27 -18.49
CA VAL A 99 -6.38 6.30 -17.58
C VAL A 99 -4.99 5.85 -18.07
N GLU A 100 -4.85 5.57 -19.38
CA GLU A 100 -3.56 5.20 -19.95
C GLU A 100 -2.52 6.32 -19.80
N ASP A 101 -2.90 7.57 -20.09
CA ASP A 101 -1.99 8.71 -19.94
C ASP A 101 -1.57 8.92 -18.48
N PHE A 102 -2.50 8.78 -17.54
CA PHE A 102 -2.21 8.82 -16.10
C PHE A 102 -1.17 7.78 -15.69
N MET A 103 -1.33 6.54 -16.15
CA MET A 103 -0.39 5.45 -15.83
C MET A 103 1.00 5.65 -16.45
N LEU A 104 1.13 6.49 -17.48
CA LEU A 104 2.40 6.85 -18.11
C LEU A 104 3.08 8.06 -17.44
N ILE A 105 2.36 8.88 -16.66
CA ILE A 105 2.92 10.06 -15.99
C ILE A 105 4.05 9.62 -15.03
N GLY A 106 5.18 10.32 -15.13
CA GLY A 106 6.37 10.06 -14.30
C GLY A 106 7.20 8.83 -14.71
N ARG A 107 6.79 8.10 -15.77
CA ARG A 107 7.47 6.87 -16.24
C ARG A 107 8.18 7.03 -17.58
N THR A 108 7.96 8.16 -18.26
CA THR A 108 8.61 8.49 -19.52
C THR A 108 9.28 9.86 -19.43
N ASN A 109 10.48 9.99 -20.01
CA ASN A 109 11.18 11.27 -20.14
C ASN A 109 10.65 12.10 -21.32
N ALA A 110 9.68 11.59 -22.09
CA ALA A 110 9.07 12.25 -23.22
C ALA A 110 7.62 12.65 -22.90
N PRO A 111 7.10 13.76 -23.48
CA PRO A 111 5.69 14.08 -23.37
C PRO A 111 4.82 12.89 -23.84
N VAL A 112 3.81 12.54 -23.05
CA VAL A 112 2.93 11.36 -23.28
C VAL A 112 2.26 11.36 -24.66
N CYS A 113 2.16 12.52 -25.29
CA CYS A 113 1.63 12.69 -26.65
C CYS A 113 2.58 12.23 -27.79
N PHE A 114 3.87 11.98 -27.48
CA PHE A 114 4.88 11.66 -28.50
C PHE A 114 5.31 10.20 -28.52
N LYS A 115 4.55 9.25 -28.99
CA LYS A 115 4.80 7.82 -29.14
C LYS A 115 4.54 7.00 -27.87
N LYS A 116 3.37 6.40 -27.82
CA LYS A 116 3.10 5.26 -26.94
C LYS A 116 3.92 4.06 -27.41
N ASP A 117 4.84 3.58 -26.59
CA ASP A 117 5.55 2.34 -26.85
C ASP A 117 4.57 1.15 -26.70
N LYS A 118 4.49 0.29 -27.73
CA LYS A 118 3.62 -0.89 -27.71
C LYS A 118 3.87 -1.80 -26.50
N LYS A 119 5.13 -1.87 -26.06
CA LYS A 119 5.51 -2.67 -24.89
C LYS A 119 4.94 -2.07 -23.59
N GLN A 120 5.03 -0.76 -23.45
CA GLN A 120 4.46 -0.05 -22.30
C GLN A 120 2.93 -0.15 -22.30
N SER A 121 2.27 0.05 -23.44
CA SER A 121 0.82 -0.07 -23.55
C SER A 121 0.32 -1.47 -23.16
N LYS A 122 1.04 -2.52 -23.57
CA LYS A 122 0.71 -3.91 -23.19
C LYS A 122 0.87 -4.15 -21.69
N ALA A 123 1.94 -3.64 -21.08
CA ALA A 123 2.16 -3.77 -19.64
C ALA A 123 1.11 -3.00 -18.81
N ILE A 124 0.63 -1.85 -19.33
CA ILE A 124 -0.50 -1.12 -18.75
C ILE A 124 -1.78 -1.95 -18.86
N ASP A 125 -2.03 -2.61 -20.00
CA ASP A 125 -3.20 -3.47 -20.18
C ASP A 125 -3.18 -4.61 -19.15
N GLU A 126 -2.05 -5.27 -18.97
CA GLU A 126 -1.86 -6.33 -17.96
C GLU A 126 -2.14 -5.81 -16.54
N ALA A 127 -1.63 -4.63 -16.17
CA ALA A 127 -1.89 -4.03 -14.86
C ALA A 127 -3.36 -3.65 -14.65
N LEU A 128 -4.04 -3.14 -15.70
CA LEU A 128 -5.46 -2.82 -15.65
C LEU A 128 -6.34 -4.08 -15.60
N GLU A 129 -5.93 -5.17 -16.24
CA GLU A 129 -6.61 -6.46 -16.12
C GLU A 129 -6.56 -7.02 -14.69
N MET A 130 -5.42 -6.90 -14.00
CA MET A 130 -5.26 -7.35 -12.61
C MET A 130 -6.28 -6.73 -11.66
N VAL A 131 -6.80 -5.54 -11.98
CA VAL A 131 -7.74 -4.77 -11.15
C VAL A 131 -9.13 -4.62 -11.77
N ASP A 132 -9.45 -5.39 -12.80
CA ASP A 132 -10.73 -5.34 -13.55
C ASP A 132 -11.05 -3.93 -14.12
N CYS A 133 -10.05 -3.22 -14.61
CA CYS A 133 -10.20 -1.86 -15.13
C CYS A 133 -9.77 -1.67 -16.58
N LEU A 134 -9.49 -2.75 -17.34
CA LEU A 134 -9.04 -2.64 -18.73
C LEU A 134 -10.02 -1.86 -19.62
N SER A 135 -11.34 -2.02 -19.41
CA SER A 135 -12.38 -1.30 -20.15
C SER A 135 -12.37 0.21 -19.88
N LEU A 136 -11.67 0.67 -18.85
CA LEU A 136 -11.55 2.08 -18.48
C LEU A 136 -10.33 2.76 -19.12
N LYS A 137 -9.43 2.03 -19.75
CA LYS A 137 -8.14 2.50 -20.29
C LYS A 137 -8.22 3.84 -21.03
N ASN A 138 -9.22 3.97 -21.90
CA ASN A 138 -9.39 5.15 -22.75
C ASN A 138 -10.36 6.20 -22.16
N LYS A 139 -10.94 5.96 -20.98
CA LYS A 139 -11.78 6.95 -20.31
C LYS A 139 -10.93 8.00 -19.62
N THR A 140 -11.47 9.22 -19.51
CA THR A 140 -10.84 10.28 -18.70
C THR A 140 -11.04 10.00 -17.21
N LEU A 141 -10.05 10.33 -16.37
CA LEU A 141 -10.14 10.13 -14.92
C LEU A 141 -11.35 10.84 -14.30
N GLY A 142 -11.72 12.01 -14.82
CA GLY A 142 -12.79 12.83 -14.27
C GLY A 142 -14.17 12.19 -14.30
N VAL A 143 -14.42 11.22 -15.20
CA VAL A 143 -15.73 10.52 -15.31
C VAL A 143 -15.81 9.24 -14.50
N LEU A 144 -14.70 8.83 -13.86
CA LEU A 144 -14.66 7.60 -13.09
C LEU A 144 -15.32 7.79 -11.72
N SER A 145 -15.97 6.73 -11.24
CA SER A 145 -16.42 6.63 -9.84
C SER A 145 -15.22 6.56 -8.88
N GLY A 146 -15.46 6.83 -7.59
CA GLY A 146 -14.40 6.74 -6.57
C GLY A 146 -13.74 5.36 -6.54
N GLY A 147 -14.51 4.28 -6.57
CA GLY A 147 -13.97 2.93 -6.59
C GLY A 147 -13.21 2.58 -7.87
N GLU A 148 -13.61 3.10 -9.04
CA GLU A 148 -12.86 2.95 -10.29
C GLU A 148 -11.52 3.70 -10.21
N ILE A 149 -11.50 4.92 -9.67
CA ILE A 149 -10.27 5.71 -9.46
C ILE A 149 -9.31 4.93 -8.54
N GLN A 150 -9.79 4.40 -7.42
CA GLN A 150 -8.94 3.65 -6.49
C GLN A 150 -8.33 2.40 -7.15
N ARG A 151 -9.10 1.65 -7.95
CA ARG A 151 -8.55 0.52 -8.69
C ARG A 151 -7.58 0.94 -9.79
N VAL A 152 -7.80 2.05 -10.46
CA VAL A 152 -6.84 2.62 -11.44
C VAL A 152 -5.55 3.07 -10.73
N MET A 153 -5.63 3.67 -9.54
CA MET A 153 -4.45 3.99 -8.73
C MET A 153 -3.69 2.73 -8.33
N LEU A 154 -4.43 1.67 -7.95
CA LEU A 154 -3.82 0.37 -7.67
C LEU A 154 -3.14 -0.21 -8.91
N ALA A 155 -3.76 -0.18 -10.10
CA ALA A 155 -3.13 -0.59 -11.35
C ALA A 155 -1.83 0.19 -11.61
N SER A 156 -1.84 1.50 -11.38
CA SER A 156 -0.64 2.32 -11.50
C SER A 156 0.46 1.91 -10.51
N ALA A 157 0.12 1.55 -9.28
CA ALA A 157 1.07 1.06 -8.29
C ALA A 157 1.59 -0.36 -8.61
N LEU A 158 0.86 -1.14 -9.41
CA LEU A 158 1.24 -2.47 -9.88
C LEU A 158 2.09 -2.46 -11.16
N TYR A 159 2.35 -1.30 -11.75
CA TYR A 159 3.15 -1.16 -12.96
C TYR A 159 4.40 -0.30 -12.72
N PRO A 160 5.63 -0.89 -12.78
CA PRO A 160 5.91 -2.33 -12.87
C PRO A 160 5.46 -3.10 -11.63
N LEU A 161 5.29 -4.42 -11.78
CA LEU A 161 4.86 -5.27 -10.65
C LEU A 161 5.80 -5.09 -9.46
N PRO A 162 5.31 -4.63 -8.30
CA PRO A 162 6.16 -4.35 -7.14
C PRO A 162 6.41 -5.60 -6.29
N GLU A 163 7.49 -5.57 -5.52
CA GLU A 163 7.77 -6.56 -4.48
C GLU A 163 7.14 -6.15 -3.14
N LEU A 164 6.97 -4.83 -2.92
CA LEU A 164 6.28 -4.24 -1.78
C LEU A 164 5.18 -3.29 -2.29
N LEU A 165 3.94 -3.55 -1.89
CA LEU A 165 2.79 -2.68 -2.16
C LEU A 165 2.37 -1.99 -0.85
N ILE A 166 2.33 -0.68 -0.87
CA ILE A 166 1.90 0.15 0.26
C ILE A 166 0.56 0.80 -0.07
N LEU A 167 -0.41 0.65 0.82
CA LEU A 167 -1.77 1.16 0.70
C LEU A 167 -2.07 2.08 1.88
N ASP A 168 -2.20 3.38 1.66
CA ASP A 168 -2.51 4.35 2.72
C ASP A 168 -3.99 4.73 2.66
N GLU A 169 -4.84 4.08 3.45
CA GLU A 169 -6.30 4.24 3.48
C GLU A 169 -6.96 4.20 2.09
N PRO A 170 -6.71 3.13 1.30
CA PRO A 170 -6.94 3.12 -0.14
C PRO A 170 -8.40 3.25 -0.57
N VAL A 171 -9.37 3.03 0.31
CA VAL A 171 -10.80 3.11 0.00
C VAL A 171 -11.53 4.20 0.81
N SER A 172 -10.79 5.16 1.36
CA SER A 172 -11.38 6.30 2.05
C SER A 172 -12.33 7.07 1.12
N GLY A 173 -13.61 7.19 1.52
CA GLY A 173 -14.62 7.87 0.72
C GLY A 173 -15.18 7.06 -0.47
N VAL A 174 -14.90 5.76 -0.54
CA VAL A 174 -15.49 4.82 -1.51
C VAL A 174 -16.73 4.16 -0.88
N ASP A 175 -17.76 3.90 -1.68
CA ASP A 175 -18.94 3.16 -1.24
C ASP A 175 -18.62 1.69 -0.90
N LEU A 176 -19.49 1.04 -0.14
CA LEU A 176 -19.29 -0.32 0.36
C LEU A 176 -18.94 -1.31 -0.77
N LYS A 177 -19.72 -1.27 -1.86
CA LYS A 177 -19.53 -2.18 -3.00
C LYS A 177 -18.19 -1.97 -3.72
N GLY A 178 -17.76 -0.73 -3.86
CA GLY A 178 -16.45 -0.40 -4.42
C GLY A 178 -15.31 -0.84 -3.54
N SER A 179 -15.47 -0.73 -2.22
CA SER A 179 -14.51 -1.18 -1.21
C SER A 179 -14.37 -2.70 -1.21
N GLU A 180 -15.47 -3.46 -1.19
CA GLU A 180 -15.45 -4.92 -1.27
C GLU A 180 -14.69 -5.39 -2.51
N LYS A 181 -15.02 -4.83 -3.68
CA LYS A 181 -14.33 -5.18 -4.93
C LYS A 181 -12.84 -4.85 -4.91
N PHE A 182 -12.44 -3.76 -4.27
CA PHE A 182 -11.03 -3.41 -4.10
C PHE A 182 -10.29 -4.47 -3.28
N TYR A 183 -10.85 -4.91 -2.15
CA TYR A 183 -10.21 -5.89 -1.29
C TYR A 183 -10.21 -7.31 -1.88
N GLU A 184 -11.21 -7.68 -2.68
CA GLU A 184 -11.16 -8.91 -3.49
C GLU A 184 -9.95 -8.92 -4.44
N VAL A 185 -9.69 -7.79 -5.11
CA VAL A 185 -8.49 -7.63 -5.96
C VAL A 185 -7.22 -7.77 -5.13
N ILE A 186 -7.12 -7.12 -3.96
CA ILE A 186 -5.95 -7.24 -3.06
C ILE A 186 -5.74 -8.70 -2.62
N ALA A 187 -6.79 -9.43 -2.25
CA ALA A 187 -6.70 -10.84 -1.88
C ALA A 187 -6.18 -11.72 -3.04
N ASN A 188 -6.63 -11.45 -4.26
CA ASN A 188 -6.16 -12.13 -5.46
C ASN A 188 -4.69 -11.81 -5.77
N LEU A 189 -4.26 -10.55 -5.62
CA LEU A 189 -2.87 -10.14 -5.81
C LEU A 189 -1.95 -10.85 -4.80
N LYS A 190 -2.31 -10.84 -3.53
CA LYS A 190 -1.58 -11.54 -2.46
C LYS A 190 -1.37 -13.02 -2.79
N LYS A 191 -2.44 -13.70 -3.21
CA LYS A 191 -2.43 -15.14 -3.51
C LYS A 191 -1.59 -15.50 -4.73
N ASN A 192 -1.62 -14.67 -5.79
CA ASN A 192 -1.08 -15.03 -7.09
C ASN A 192 0.33 -14.47 -7.35
N TYR A 193 0.73 -13.40 -6.67
CA TYR A 193 1.97 -12.67 -7.02
C TYR A 193 2.99 -12.59 -5.88
N HIS A 194 2.70 -13.16 -4.71
CA HIS A 194 3.62 -13.16 -3.55
C HIS A 194 4.14 -11.76 -3.15
N ILE A 195 3.35 -10.72 -3.37
CA ILE A 195 3.71 -9.34 -3.03
C ILE A 195 3.59 -9.16 -1.51
N ALA A 196 4.57 -8.49 -0.88
CA ALA A 196 4.40 -8.01 0.49
C ALA A 196 3.47 -6.80 0.49
N ILE A 197 2.41 -6.80 1.29
CA ILE A 197 1.43 -5.71 1.32
C ILE A 197 1.38 -5.08 2.71
N ALA A 198 1.66 -3.79 2.80
CA ALA A 198 1.46 -2.98 4.01
C ALA A 198 0.26 -2.05 3.79
N MET A 199 -0.74 -2.11 4.65
CA MET A 199 -1.98 -1.35 4.51
C MET A 199 -2.29 -0.57 5.78
N VAL A 200 -2.53 0.73 5.66
CA VAL A 200 -3.19 1.52 6.69
C VAL A 200 -4.70 1.45 6.46
N SER A 201 -5.45 1.11 7.50
CA SER A 201 -6.92 1.12 7.46
C SER A 201 -7.50 1.53 8.80
N HIS A 202 -8.62 2.24 8.75
CA HIS A 202 -9.48 2.53 9.91
C HIS A 202 -10.67 1.57 10.01
N ASP A 203 -10.94 0.80 8.96
CA ASP A 203 -11.99 -0.19 8.95
C ASP A 203 -11.52 -1.50 9.58
N LEU A 204 -11.86 -1.69 10.85
CA LEU A 204 -11.47 -2.89 11.62
C LEU A 204 -12.12 -4.17 11.11
N GLY A 205 -13.29 -4.07 10.45
CA GLY A 205 -13.97 -5.20 9.81
C GLY A 205 -13.14 -5.75 8.67
N ILE A 206 -12.69 -4.86 7.79
CA ILE A 206 -11.80 -5.17 6.66
C ILE A 206 -10.46 -5.72 7.17
N VAL A 207 -9.88 -5.09 8.19
CA VAL A 207 -8.62 -5.58 8.78
C VAL A 207 -8.79 -7.01 9.31
N LYS A 208 -9.90 -7.31 9.99
CA LYS A 208 -10.18 -8.64 10.52
C LYS A 208 -10.35 -9.69 9.41
N GLU A 209 -10.91 -9.31 8.29
CA GLU A 209 -11.23 -10.21 7.18
C GLU A 209 -10.00 -10.50 6.29
N TYR A 210 -9.20 -9.47 5.99
CA TYR A 210 -8.18 -9.56 4.94
C TYR A 210 -6.74 -9.60 5.44
N ALA A 211 -6.45 -9.09 6.66
CA ALA A 211 -5.09 -9.01 7.17
C ALA A 211 -4.57 -10.34 7.72
N ASP A 212 -3.37 -10.73 7.34
CA ASP A 212 -2.66 -11.87 7.92
C ASP A 212 -1.97 -11.49 9.23
N ASN A 213 -1.54 -10.23 9.33
CA ASN A 213 -0.91 -9.67 10.51
C ASN A 213 -1.41 -8.25 10.76
N VAL A 214 -1.51 -7.85 12.02
CA VAL A 214 -1.95 -6.53 12.44
C VAL A 214 -0.92 -5.92 13.37
N ILE A 215 -0.60 -4.66 13.15
CA ILE A 215 0.32 -3.88 13.99
C ILE A 215 -0.44 -2.67 14.51
N LEU A 216 -0.62 -2.62 15.83
CA LEU A 216 -1.19 -1.48 16.53
C LEU A 216 -0.09 -0.48 16.86
N ILE A 217 -0.26 0.75 16.37
CA ILE A 217 0.72 1.83 16.50
C ILE A 217 0.13 3.02 17.25
N ASN A 218 0.93 3.56 18.16
CA ASN A 218 0.78 4.92 18.71
C ASN A 218 2.18 5.51 18.96
N LYS A 219 2.78 6.09 17.92
CA LYS A 219 4.17 6.55 17.83
C LYS A 219 5.23 5.44 18.01
N SER A 220 4.89 4.35 18.64
CA SER A 220 5.65 3.10 18.76
C SER A 220 4.72 1.92 18.48
N VAL A 221 5.27 0.72 18.29
CA VAL A 221 4.46 -0.51 18.22
C VAL A 221 3.96 -0.83 19.62
N LEU A 222 2.64 -0.86 19.80
CA LEU A 222 2.02 -1.25 21.07
C LEU A 222 1.76 -2.76 21.11
N LYS A 223 1.27 -3.33 19.99
CA LYS A 223 0.97 -4.75 19.85
C LYS A 223 1.10 -5.17 18.40
N SER A 224 1.51 -6.40 18.15
CA SER A 224 1.50 -7.05 16.85
C SER A 224 1.06 -8.51 16.97
N GLY A 225 0.43 -9.04 15.93
CA GLY A 225 -0.06 -10.41 15.88
C GLY A 225 -1.25 -10.55 14.92
N SER A 226 -2.00 -11.64 15.06
CA SER A 226 -3.26 -11.81 14.33
C SER A 226 -4.28 -10.74 14.70
N ALA A 227 -5.28 -10.51 13.85
CA ALA A 227 -6.35 -9.55 14.16
C ALA A 227 -7.06 -9.89 15.48
N GLU A 228 -7.27 -11.18 15.79
CA GLU A 228 -7.90 -11.63 17.01
C GLU A 228 -7.04 -11.31 18.25
N GLU A 229 -5.73 -11.58 18.20
CA GLU A 229 -4.78 -11.27 19.28
C GLU A 229 -4.69 -9.76 19.54
N VAL A 230 -4.63 -8.96 18.48
CA VAL A 230 -4.50 -7.50 18.62
C VAL A 230 -5.82 -6.90 19.14
N PHE A 231 -6.97 -7.27 18.56
CA PHE A 231 -8.27 -6.67 18.95
C PHE A 231 -8.75 -7.09 20.34
N SER A 232 -8.29 -8.23 20.87
CA SER A 232 -8.60 -8.66 22.24
C SER A 232 -7.65 -8.04 23.27
N SER A 233 -6.54 -7.44 22.84
CA SER A 233 -5.50 -6.95 23.73
C SER A 233 -5.92 -5.73 24.57
N PRO A 234 -5.36 -5.55 25.76
CA PRO A 234 -5.58 -4.36 26.59
C PRO A 234 -5.15 -3.07 25.86
N GLU A 235 -4.03 -3.12 25.15
CA GLU A 235 -3.45 -1.97 24.43
C GLU A 235 -4.41 -1.46 23.33
N PHE A 236 -5.12 -2.38 22.66
CA PHE A 236 -6.13 -2.00 21.66
C PHE A 236 -7.32 -1.33 22.33
N LYS A 237 -7.83 -1.90 23.43
CA LYS A 237 -8.98 -1.33 24.18
C LYS A 237 -8.64 0.06 24.70
N GLU A 238 -7.45 0.22 25.27
CA GLU A 238 -6.95 1.51 25.76
C GLU A 238 -6.84 2.53 24.63
N SER A 239 -6.31 2.16 23.46
CA SER A 239 -6.10 3.08 22.35
C SER A 239 -7.39 3.55 21.67
N PHE A 240 -8.43 2.71 21.60
CA PHE A 240 -9.65 2.99 20.84
C PHE A 240 -10.87 3.32 21.70
N PHE A 241 -10.90 2.92 22.95
CA PHE A 241 -12.07 3.10 23.84
C PHE A 241 -11.79 3.98 25.07
N HIS A 242 -10.56 4.44 25.29
CA HIS A 242 -10.29 5.45 26.31
C HIS A 242 -10.90 6.79 25.91
N GLY A 243 -12.06 7.12 26.50
CA GLY A 243 -12.80 8.36 26.30
C GLY A 243 -14.32 8.20 26.25
N LEU A 244 -14.82 6.99 26.54
CA LEU A 244 -16.24 6.68 26.61
C LEU A 244 -16.76 6.45 28.04
N ASP A 245 -15.94 6.78 29.07
CA ASP A 245 -16.35 6.82 30.47
C ASP A 245 -16.59 8.26 30.93
#